data_b12661d5e62af7113509b890f89ac509
#
_entry.id   b12661d5e62af7113509b890f89ac509
#
_cell.length_a   1.000
_cell.length_b   1.000
_cell.length_c   1.000
_cell.angle_alpha   90.00
_cell.angle_beta   90.00
_cell.angle_gamma   90.00
#
_symmetry.space_group_name_H-M   'P 1'
#
loop_
_entity.id
_entity.type
_entity.pdbx_description
1 polymer ?
#
loop_
_entity_poly.entity_id
_entity_poly.type
_entity_poly.pdbx_seq_one_letter_code
_entity_poly.pdbx_strand_id
1 'polypeptide(L)'
;MKIAIYGKTPESKAQLLKEINKAGFRRDEKHPDLVISYGGDGTFLWAERAYPGVPKALFRYSKICKKCHNLPIKHALALIKKKRYKIMTYPKLEARIGTTKLLGTNDIVVRNSLPTHAVRFTLSVNGNQVNGEFIGDGIIAATPFGSTAYFHSTTRKTFTKGIGIAFNNTTVAHLPLFLPQNSIIKLTVTRGEAFVVADNQPRLIMLSPGKSVTIKTSKQKTKLAAF
;
A
#
# COMPACT_ATOMS: atom_id res chain seq x y z
N MET A 1 -5.68 -20.32 -18.37
CA MET A 1 -5.33 -19.23 -17.47
C MET A 1 -3.82 -19.10 -17.42
N LYS A 2 -3.30 -17.93 -17.70
CA LYS A 2 -1.90 -17.57 -17.65
C LYS A 2 -1.55 -17.00 -16.29
N ILE A 3 -0.44 -17.43 -15.69
CA ILE A 3 -0.03 -16.96 -14.37
C ILE A 3 1.38 -16.40 -14.38
N ALA A 4 1.60 -15.34 -13.60
CA ALA A 4 2.92 -14.87 -13.22
C ALA A 4 3.22 -15.21 -11.77
N ILE A 5 4.51 -15.26 -11.42
CA ILE A 5 4.98 -15.65 -10.10
C ILE A 5 5.83 -14.53 -9.52
N TYR A 6 5.52 -14.15 -8.29
CA TYR A 6 6.30 -13.21 -7.53
C TYR A 6 6.69 -13.80 -6.16
N GLY A 7 7.94 -14.25 -6.03
CA GLY A 7 8.49 -14.83 -4.80
C GLY A 7 9.35 -13.83 -4.03
N LYS A 8 9.42 -14.00 -2.70
CA LYS A 8 10.24 -13.16 -1.82
C LYS A 8 11.74 -13.38 -2.07
N THR A 9 12.14 -14.64 -2.26
CA THR A 9 13.52 -15.05 -2.49
C THR A 9 13.58 -16.01 -3.68
N PRO A 10 14.77 -16.25 -4.27
CA PRO A 10 14.95 -17.27 -5.31
C PRO A 10 14.42 -18.65 -4.88
N GLU A 11 14.66 -19.06 -3.63
CA GLU A 11 14.24 -20.36 -3.09
C GLU A 11 12.72 -20.45 -3.01
N SER A 12 12.04 -19.40 -2.50
CA SER A 12 10.58 -19.33 -2.44
C SER A 12 9.97 -19.39 -3.83
N LYS A 13 10.60 -18.73 -4.81
CA LYS A 13 10.17 -18.77 -6.21
C LYS A 13 10.36 -20.16 -6.82
N ALA A 14 11.49 -20.82 -6.55
CA ALA A 14 11.77 -22.18 -7.03
C ALA A 14 10.79 -23.22 -6.45
N GLN A 15 10.50 -23.14 -5.15
CA GLN A 15 9.50 -24.00 -4.50
C GLN A 15 8.11 -23.82 -5.12
N LEU A 16 7.68 -22.59 -5.29
CA LEU A 16 6.40 -22.27 -5.92
C LEU A 16 6.33 -22.78 -7.36
N LEU A 17 7.41 -22.65 -8.13
CA LEU A 17 7.51 -23.12 -9.50
C LEU A 17 7.25 -24.63 -9.62
N LYS A 18 7.81 -25.44 -8.70
CA LYS A 18 7.57 -26.89 -8.69
C LYS A 18 6.08 -27.21 -8.56
N GLU A 19 5.38 -26.55 -7.66
CA GLU A 19 3.95 -26.78 -7.42
C GLU A 19 3.08 -26.29 -8.60
N ILE A 20 3.43 -25.17 -9.22
CA ILE A 20 2.73 -24.61 -10.38
C ILE A 20 2.88 -25.51 -11.61
N ASN A 21 4.09 -26.03 -11.87
CA ASN A 21 4.34 -26.95 -12.98
C ASN A 21 3.56 -28.26 -12.80
N LYS A 22 3.56 -28.83 -11.57
CA LYS A 22 2.74 -30.00 -11.23
C LYS A 22 1.24 -29.75 -11.46
N ALA A 23 0.77 -28.55 -11.16
CA ALA A 23 -0.63 -28.18 -11.37
C ALA A 23 -0.97 -27.91 -12.85
N GLY A 24 0.01 -27.87 -13.76
CA GLY A 24 -0.20 -27.70 -15.20
C GLY A 24 -0.69 -26.30 -15.59
N PHE A 25 -0.23 -25.23 -14.93
CA PHE A 25 -0.53 -23.86 -15.33
C PHE A 25 0.41 -23.38 -16.43
N ARG A 26 -0.14 -22.60 -17.37
CA ARG A 26 0.67 -21.86 -18.35
C ARG A 26 1.25 -20.62 -17.70
N ARG A 27 2.55 -20.46 -17.77
CA ARG A 27 3.25 -19.27 -17.30
C ARG A 27 3.28 -18.19 -18.38
N ASP A 28 3.01 -16.94 -17.98
CA ASP A 28 3.16 -15.76 -18.81
C ASP A 28 3.46 -14.56 -17.90
N GLU A 29 4.72 -14.17 -17.85
CA GLU A 29 5.17 -13.04 -16.98
C GLU A 29 4.85 -11.68 -17.62
N LYS A 30 4.50 -11.63 -18.91
CA LYS A 30 4.19 -10.36 -19.58
C LYS A 30 2.71 -10.02 -19.52
N HIS A 31 1.85 -11.02 -19.73
CA HIS A 31 0.39 -10.83 -19.80
C HIS A 31 -0.33 -11.89 -18.94
N PRO A 32 -0.15 -11.87 -17.60
CA PRO A 32 -0.80 -12.84 -16.74
C PRO A 32 -2.26 -12.49 -16.47
N ASP A 33 -3.11 -13.52 -16.35
CA ASP A 33 -4.48 -13.40 -15.87
C ASP A 33 -4.54 -13.28 -14.33
N LEU A 34 -3.55 -13.87 -13.65
CA LEU A 34 -3.40 -13.92 -12.20
C LEU A 34 -1.93 -13.91 -11.80
N VAL A 35 -1.57 -13.17 -10.76
CA VAL A 35 -0.23 -13.20 -10.16
C VAL A 35 -0.28 -13.98 -8.86
N ILE A 36 0.60 -14.95 -8.69
CA ILE A 36 0.79 -15.66 -7.42
C ILE A 36 1.94 -15.00 -6.67
N SER A 37 1.61 -14.34 -5.57
CA SER A 37 2.58 -13.74 -4.66
C SER A 37 2.89 -14.70 -3.51
N TYR A 38 4.13 -15.14 -3.39
CA TYR A 38 4.58 -16.10 -2.39
C TYR A 38 5.62 -15.47 -1.46
N GLY A 39 5.16 -15.05 -0.29
CA GLY A 39 6.01 -14.31 0.65
C GLY A 39 5.24 -13.79 1.85
N GLY A 40 5.28 -12.49 2.05
CA GLY A 40 4.53 -11.74 3.06
C GLY A 40 3.87 -10.51 2.47
N ASP A 41 3.33 -9.64 3.33
CA ASP A 41 2.65 -8.41 2.93
C ASP A 41 3.54 -7.52 2.04
N GLY A 42 4.84 -7.40 2.35
CA GLY A 42 5.80 -6.65 1.53
C GLY A 42 5.99 -7.23 0.13
N THR A 43 6.02 -8.57 0.00
CA THR A 43 6.13 -9.25 -1.30
C THR A 43 4.91 -8.97 -2.17
N PHE A 44 3.73 -8.94 -1.56
CA PHE A 44 2.50 -8.57 -2.24
C PHE A 44 2.56 -7.13 -2.80
N LEU A 45 3.04 -6.16 -2.02
CA LEU A 45 3.15 -4.77 -2.48
C LEU A 45 4.11 -4.64 -3.67
N TRP A 46 5.18 -5.43 -3.70
CA TRP A 46 6.07 -5.53 -4.87
C TRP A 46 5.34 -6.14 -6.07
N ALA A 47 4.58 -7.23 -5.87
CA ALA A 47 3.81 -7.87 -6.93
C ALA A 47 2.71 -6.93 -7.48
N GLU A 48 2.04 -6.13 -6.62
CA GLU A 48 1.04 -5.16 -7.04
C GLU A 48 1.64 -4.04 -7.89
N ARG A 49 2.87 -3.62 -7.59
CA ARG A 49 3.59 -2.61 -8.36
C ARG A 49 4.08 -3.15 -9.70
N ALA A 50 4.56 -4.40 -9.74
CA ALA A 50 5.01 -5.04 -10.96
C ALA A 50 3.87 -5.36 -11.93
N TYR A 51 2.69 -5.68 -11.39
CA TYR A 51 1.50 -6.09 -12.16
C TYR A 51 0.26 -5.30 -11.74
N PRO A 52 0.21 -3.98 -11.97
CA PRO A 52 -0.91 -3.17 -11.53
C PRO A 52 -2.22 -3.61 -12.18
N GLY A 53 -3.28 -3.75 -11.34
CA GLY A 53 -4.61 -4.10 -11.80
C GLY A 53 -4.86 -5.58 -12.13
N VAL A 54 -3.82 -6.40 -12.24
CA VAL A 54 -3.96 -7.86 -12.36
C VAL A 54 -4.33 -8.44 -10.99
N PRO A 55 -5.26 -9.40 -10.87
CA PRO A 55 -5.57 -10.04 -9.59
C PRO A 55 -4.35 -10.77 -8.98
N LYS A 56 -4.20 -10.72 -7.64
CA LYS A 56 -3.14 -11.44 -6.90
C LYS A 56 -3.73 -12.49 -5.98
N ALA A 57 -3.15 -13.67 -5.98
CA ALA A 57 -3.36 -14.69 -4.97
C ALA A 57 -2.16 -14.68 -4.00
N LEU A 58 -2.42 -14.48 -2.71
CA LEU A 58 -1.37 -14.26 -1.70
C LEU A 58 -1.14 -15.53 -0.90
N PHE A 59 0.06 -16.09 -0.99
CA PHE A 59 0.47 -17.27 -0.25
C PHE A 59 1.60 -16.97 0.71
N ARG A 60 1.48 -17.52 1.91
CA ARG A 60 2.46 -17.31 2.96
C ARG A 60 3.73 -18.14 2.73
N TYR A 61 4.86 -17.45 2.68
CA TYR A 61 6.20 -18.03 2.85
C TYR A 61 6.92 -17.41 4.07
N SER A 62 6.58 -16.18 4.42
CA SER A 62 7.11 -15.47 5.59
C SER A 62 6.45 -15.95 6.88
N LYS A 63 7.16 -15.89 8.02
CA LYS A 63 6.61 -16.20 9.35
C LYS A 63 5.38 -15.35 9.68
N ILE A 64 5.38 -14.09 9.24
CA ILE A 64 4.30 -13.12 9.46
C ILE A 64 3.75 -12.68 8.11
N CYS A 65 2.45 -12.84 7.91
CA CYS A 65 1.67 -12.27 6.81
C CYS A 65 0.24 -12.07 7.28
N LYS A 66 -0.22 -10.85 7.33
CA LYS A 66 -1.59 -10.51 7.77
C LYS A 66 -2.63 -10.69 6.67
N LYS A 67 -2.21 -10.61 5.41
CA LYS A 67 -3.09 -10.62 4.23
C LYS A 67 -3.04 -11.93 3.43
N CYS A 68 -2.12 -12.84 3.78
CA CYS A 68 -1.99 -14.10 3.07
C CYS A 68 -3.06 -15.11 3.47
N HIS A 69 -3.45 -15.95 2.51
CA HIS A 69 -4.30 -17.11 2.78
C HIS A 69 -3.57 -18.17 3.62
N ASN A 70 -4.31 -18.83 4.50
CA ASN A 70 -3.80 -19.93 5.32
C ASN A 70 -3.96 -21.31 4.63
N LEU A 71 -4.47 -21.33 3.38
CA LEU A 71 -4.63 -22.57 2.63
C LEU A 71 -3.29 -23.13 2.17
N PRO A 72 -3.11 -24.46 2.23
CA PRO A 72 -1.97 -25.11 1.60
C PRO A 72 -1.92 -24.78 0.10
N ILE A 73 -0.73 -24.51 -0.41
CA ILE A 73 -0.55 -24.02 -1.80
C ILE A 73 -1.17 -24.97 -2.84
N LYS A 74 -1.04 -26.28 -2.65
CA LYS A 74 -1.63 -27.29 -3.55
C LYS A 74 -3.16 -27.17 -3.62
N HIS A 75 -3.81 -26.98 -2.48
CA HIS A 75 -5.25 -26.83 -2.39
C HIS A 75 -5.70 -25.54 -3.11
N ALA A 76 -5.04 -24.45 -2.81
CA ALA A 76 -5.36 -23.16 -3.44
C ALA A 76 -5.13 -23.18 -4.96
N LEU A 77 -4.06 -23.82 -5.45
CA LEU A 77 -3.84 -24.01 -6.88
C LEU A 77 -4.97 -24.83 -7.54
N ALA A 78 -5.49 -25.86 -6.86
CA ALA A 78 -6.63 -26.62 -7.34
C ALA A 78 -7.91 -25.76 -7.44
N LEU A 79 -8.16 -24.89 -6.43
CA LEU A 79 -9.27 -23.94 -6.47
C LEU A 79 -9.11 -22.93 -7.61
N ILE A 80 -7.89 -22.38 -7.80
CA ILE A 80 -7.57 -21.48 -8.89
C ILE A 80 -7.84 -22.16 -10.25
N LYS A 81 -7.40 -23.41 -10.44
CA LYS A 81 -7.62 -24.16 -11.68
C LYS A 81 -9.10 -24.35 -11.98
N LYS A 82 -9.91 -24.60 -10.93
CA LYS A 82 -11.36 -24.75 -11.01
C LYS A 82 -12.10 -23.41 -11.04
N LYS A 83 -11.39 -22.25 -11.05
CA LYS A 83 -11.95 -20.89 -10.95
C LYS A 83 -12.86 -20.69 -9.73
N ARG A 84 -12.62 -21.43 -8.64
CA ARG A 84 -13.36 -21.34 -7.38
C ARG A 84 -12.71 -20.31 -6.45
N TYR A 85 -12.76 -19.05 -6.83
CA TYR A 85 -12.31 -17.90 -6.04
C TYR A 85 -13.09 -16.66 -6.45
N LYS A 86 -13.17 -15.68 -5.56
CA LYS A 86 -13.78 -14.37 -5.84
C LYS A 86 -12.71 -13.31 -5.99
N ILE A 87 -12.94 -12.31 -6.83
CA ILE A 87 -12.07 -11.14 -6.91
C ILE A 87 -12.59 -10.06 -5.98
N MET A 88 -11.83 -9.80 -4.93
CA MET A 88 -12.05 -8.69 -4.02
C MET A 88 -11.27 -7.47 -4.51
N THR A 89 -11.90 -6.29 -4.46
CA THR A 89 -11.27 -5.04 -4.88
C THR A 89 -11.09 -4.09 -3.71
N TYR A 90 -9.92 -3.47 -3.63
CA TYR A 90 -9.56 -2.53 -2.57
C TYR A 90 -9.15 -1.19 -3.17
N PRO A 91 -9.55 -0.05 -2.58
CA PRO A 91 -9.14 1.26 -3.03
C PRO A 91 -7.64 1.45 -2.86
N LYS A 92 -7.03 2.25 -3.74
CA LYS A 92 -5.68 2.79 -3.58
C LYS A 92 -5.76 4.27 -3.27
N LEU A 93 -4.69 4.80 -2.67
CA LEU A 93 -4.45 6.23 -2.61
C LEU A 93 -3.55 6.65 -3.78
N GLU A 94 -3.79 7.86 -4.24
CA GLU A 94 -2.98 8.57 -5.22
C GLU A 94 -2.41 9.82 -4.56
N ALA A 95 -1.09 9.98 -4.58
CA ALA A 95 -0.41 11.23 -4.23
C ALA A 95 0.08 11.92 -5.49
N ARG A 96 -0.18 13.25 -5.60
CA ARG A 96 0.31 14.11 -6.68
C ARG A 96 1.22 15.19 -6.13
N ILE A 97 2.41 15.28 -6.71
CA ILE A 97 3.42 16.29 -6.44
C ILE A 97 3.83 16.88 -7.79
N GLY A 98 3.33 18.08 -8.13
CA GLY A 98 3.46 18.62 -9.48
C GLY A 98 2.89 17.62 -10.51
N THR A 99 3.70 17.24 -11.49
CA THR A 99 3.35 16.23 -12.52
C THR A 99 3.56 14.79 -12.05
N THR A 100 4.29 14.58 -10.94
CA THR A 100 4.59 13.25 -10.42
C THR A 100 3.40 12.65 -9.69
N LYS A 101 3.18 11.36 -9.93
CA LYS A 101 2.13 10.55 -9.33
C LYS A 101 2.73 9.33 -8.62
N LEU A 102 2.28 9.09 -7.39
CA LEU A 102 2.53 7.86 -6.63
C LEU A 102 1.20 7.16 -6.33
N LEU A 103 1.23 5.83 -6.24
CA LEU A 103 0.07 5.01 -5.88
C LEU A 103 0.42 4.13 -4.70
N GLY A 104 -0.37 4.22 -3.64
CA GLY A 104 -0.27 3.39 -2.45
C GLY A 104 -1.46 2.45 -2.31
N THR A 105 -1.19 1.18 -2.05
CA THR A 105 -2.20 0.17 -1.69
C THR A 105 -2.49 0.21 -0.19
N ASN A 106 -1.44 0.29 0.62
CA ASN A 106 -1.55 0.48 2.07
C ASN A 106 -1.67 1.96 2.42
N ASP A 107 -0.67 2.73 2.04
CA ASP A 107 -0.52 4.11 2.51
C ASP A 107 0.32 4.99 1.58
N ILE A 108 0.17 6.28 1.78
CA ILE A 108 1.07 7.34 1.35
C ILE A 108 1.62 7.97 2.61
N VAL A 109 2.93 8.00 2.73
CA VAL A 109 3.63 8.59 3.87
C VAL A 109 4.31 9.88 3.43
N VAL A 110 4.10 10.95 4.19
CA VAL A 110 4.91 12.17 4.13
C VAL A 110 5.71 12.21 5.41
N ARG A 111 7.04 12.22 5.31
CA ARG A 111 7.91 12.22 6.49
C ARG A 111 9.12 13.12 6.29
N ASN A 112 9.69 13.59 7.41
CA ASN A 112 10.94 14.33 7.44
C ASN A 112 12.04 13.62 6.64
N SER A 113 12.87 14.40 5.94
CA SER A 113 13.99 13.88 5.13
C SER A 113 15.12 13.34 5.99
N LEU A 114 15.37 13.98 7.13
CA LEU A 114 16.40 13.60 8.10
C LEU A 114 15.76 13.22 9.44
N PRO A 115 16.15 12.08 10.05
CA PRO A 115 15.59 11.64 11.33
C PRO A 115 15.84 12.62 12.49
N THR A 116 16.84 13.49 12.36
CA THR A 116 17.25 14.46 13.37
C THR A 116 16.49 15.79 13.32
N HIS A 117 15.65 15.99 12.31
CA HIS A 117 14.95 17.26 12.10
C HIS A 117 13.45 17.05 11.90
N ALA A 118 12.63 17.72 12.69
CA ALA A 118 11.21 17.77 12.47
C ALA A 118 10.87 18.59 11.20
N VAL A 119 9.84 18.19 10.49
CA VAL A 119 9.25 18.98 9.41
C VAL A 119 8.07 19.78 9.96
N ARG A 120 7.89 21.01 9.46
CA ARG A 120 6.66 21.80 9.69
C ARG A 120 5.77 21.76 8.46
N PHE A 121 4.50 21.62 8.68
CA PHE A 121 3.54 21.52 7.60
C PHE A 121 2.14 21.99 8.00
N THR A 122 1.38 22.40 7.02
CA THR A 122 -0.07 22.61 7.15
C THR A 122 -0.81 21.48 6.45
N LEU A 123 -2.01 21.19 6.94
CA LEU A 123 -2.89 20.17 6.40
C LEU A 123 -4.25 20.78 6.07
N SER A 124 -4.80 20.48 4.90
CA SER A 124 -6.19 20.80 4.58
C SER A 124 -6.93 19.59 4.05
N VAL A 125 -8.22 19.52 4.33
CA VAL A 125 -9.15 18.49 3.85
C VAL A 125 -10.30 19.17 3.13
N ASN A 126 -10.50 18.85 1.86
CA ASN A 126 -11.52 19.45 1.00
C ASN A 126 -11.46 20.99 0.97
N GLY A 127 -10.24 21.55 1.03
CA GLY A 127 -10.01 23.00 1.05
C GLY A 127 -10.01 23.63 2.45
N ASN A 128 -10.57 22.98 3.45
CA ASN A 128 -10.62 23.48 4.82
C ASN A 128 -9.35 23.13 5.57
N GLN A 129 -8.71 24.10 6.18
CA GLN A 129 -7.50 23.86 6.99
C GLN A 129 -7.84 23.08 8.26
N VAL A 130 -7.01 22.08 8.57
CA VAL A 130 -7.09 21.29 9.79
C VAL A 130 -6.10 21.85 10.78
N ASN A 131 -6.59 22.45 11.87
CA ASN A 131 -5.78 23.14 12.88
C ASN A 131 -4.82 24.21 12.28
N GLY A 132 -3.75 24.57 13.02
CA GLY A 132 -2.69 25.45 12.56
C GLY A 132 -1.58 24.71 11.83
N GLU A 133 -0.35 25.07 12.15
CA GLU A 133 0.87 24.40 11.68
C GLU A 133 1.19 23.20 12.56
N PHE A 134 1.55 22.08 11.95
CA PHE A 134 2.01 20.88 12.63
C PHE A 134 3.55 20.83 12.62
N ILE A 135 4.13 20.32 13.70
CA ILE A 135 5.57 20.08 13.86
C ILE A 135 5.77 18.61 14.26
N GLY A 136 6.55 17.86 13.51
CA GLY A 136 6.79 16.45 13.79
C GLY A 136 7.48 15.73 12.63
N ASP A 137 7.32 14.41 12.58
CA ASP A 137 7.91 13.61 11.50
C ASP A 137 7.03 13.55 10.24
N GLY A 138 5.77 14.02 10.30
CA GLY A 138 4.85 14.08 9.17
C GLY A 138 3.54 13.33 9.38
N ILE A 139 2.98 12.74 8.30
CA ILE A 139 1.71 12.01 8.34
C ILE A 139 1.77 10.68 7.58
N ILE A 140 0.82 9.79 7.92
CA ILE A 140 0.54 8.55 7.20
C ILE A 140 -0.92 8.63 6.74
N ALA A 141 -1.14 8.73 5.44
CA ALA A 141 -2.48 8.61 4.83
C ALA A 141 -2.70 7.15 4.41
N ALA A 142 -3.63 6.45 5.05
CA ALA A 142 -3.84 5.03 4.86
C ALA A 142 -5.18 4.71 4.19
N THR A 143 -5.19 3.60 3.43
CA THR A 143 -6.42 2.95 2.96
C THR A 143 -6.99 2.04 4.06
N PRO A 144 -8.24 1.59 3.96
CA PRO A 144 -8.77 0.53 4.83
C PRO A 144 -7.91 -0.74 4.80
N PHE A 145 -7.38 -1.10 3.63
CA PHE A 145 -6.49 -2.25 3.47
C PHE A 145 -5.17 -2.06 4.24
N GLY A 146 -4.58 -0.86 4.20
CA GLY A 146 -3.36 -0.49 4.91
C GLY A 146 -3.56 -0.14 6.38
N SER A 147 -4.83 -0.02 6.86
CA SER A 147 -5.13 0.39 8.24
C SER A 147 -4.47 -0.51 9.30
N THR A 148 -4.16 -1.76 8.97
CA THR A 148 -3.49 -2.73 9.85
C THR A 148 -1.96 -2.71 9.74
N ALA A 149 -1.38 -1.85 8.88
CA ALA A 149 0.07 -1.69 8.65
C ALA A 149 0.66 -0.51 9.45
N TYR A 150 1.31 0.45 8.79
CA TYR A 150 1.97 1.57 9.45
C TYR A 150 0.99 2.47 10.21
N PHE A 151 -0.22 2.68 9.68
CA PHE A 151 -1.28 3.40 10.38
C PHE A 151 -1.56 2.79 11.77
N HIS A 152 -1.73 1.45 11.84
CA HIS A 152 -1.94 0.76 13.11
C HIS A 152 -0.74 0.87 14.06
N SER A 153 0.48 0.76 13.55
CA SER A 153 1.67 0.85 14.42
C SER A 153 1.81 2.23 15.07
N THR A 154 1.33 3.29 14.40
CA THR A 154 1.34 4.67 14.92
C THR A 154 0.15 4.97 15.83
N THR A 155 -1.06 4.50 15.47
CA THR A 155 -2.31 4.92 16.15
C THR A 155 -2.92 3.87 17.05
N ARG A 156 -2.52 2.59 16.93
CA ARG A 156 -3.17 1.41 17.54
C ARG A 156 -4.63 1.22 17.13
N LYS A 157 -5.08 1.95 16.09
CA LYS A 157 -6.44 1.86 15.54
C LYS A 157 -6.43 1.24 14.15
N THR A 158 -7.60 0.74 13.74
CA THR A 158 -7.87 0.27 12.37
C THR A 158 -9.22 0.82 11.92
N PHE A 159 -9.47 0.78 10.62
CA PHE A 159 -10.75 1.21 10.05
C PHE A 159 -11.08 0.42 8.78
N THR A 160 -12.35 0.39 8.39
CA THR A 160 -12.86 -0.42 7.28
C THR A 160 -13.35 0.40 6.08
N LYS A 161 -13.53 1.71 6.23
CA LYS A 161 -14.05 2.61 5.19
C LYS A 161 -13.33 3.95 5.23
N GLY A 162 -13.23 4.63 4.08
CA GLY A 162 -12.67 5.97 3.99
C GLY A 162 -11.15 6.03 3.88
N ILE A 163 -10.57 7.11 4.40
CA ILE A 163 -9.13 7.39 4.45
C ILE A 163 -8.77 7.71 5.90
N GLY A 164 -7.75 7.04 6.45
CA GLY A 164 -7.21 7.35 7.77
C GLY A 164 -5.97 8.23 7.67
N ILE A 165 -5.88 9.30 8.47
CA ILE A 165 -4.67 10.11 8.63
C ILE A 165 -4.12 9.88 10.03
N ALA A 166 -2.90 9.39 10.13
CA ALA A 166 -2.14 9.35 11.38
C ALA A 166 -1.09 10.45 11.36
N PHE A 167 -0.95 11.16 12.48
CA PHE A 167 0.12 12.12 12.71
C PHE A 167 1.32 11.37 13.27
N ASN A 168 2.48 11.54 12.65
CA ASN A 168 3.67 10.79 13.00
C ASN A 168 4.58 11.65 13.88
N ASN A 169 4.67 11.26 15.17
CA ASN A 169 5.58 11.88 16.15
C ASN A 169 5.49 13.42 16.16
N THR A 170 4.28 13.96 16.26
CA THR A 170 4.06 15.40 16.35
C THR A 170 4.34 15.90 17.77
N THR A 171 4.89 17.12 17.90
CA THR A 171 5.23 17.74 19.20
C THR A 171 4.02 17.93 20.12
N VAL A 172 2.83 18.06 19.53
CA VAL A 172 1.55 18.02 20.23
C VAL A 172 0.82 16.76 19.77
N ALA A 173 0.27 16.00 20.70
CA ALA A 173 -0.46 14.78 20.39
C ALA A 173 -1.75 15.10 19.60
N HIS A 174 -1.95 14.42 18.49
CA HIS A 174 -3.16 14.54 17.67
C HIS A 174 -3.83 13.18 17.51
N LEU A 175 -5.15 13.17 17.64
CA LEU A 175 -5.95 11.99 17.30
C LEU A 175 -5.92 11.75 15.78
N PRO A 176 -5.94 10.49 15.33
CA PRO A 176 -6.05 10.20 13.92
C PRO A 176 -7.37 10.69 13.35
N LEU A 177 -7.34 11.17 12.10
CA LEU A 177 -8.54 11.56 11.38
C LEU A 177 -9.06 10.38 10.56
N PHE A 178 -10.38 10.21 10.54
CA PHE A 178 -11.08 9.25 9.68
C PHE A 178 -11.97 10.04 8.72
N LEU A 179 -11.63 10.02 7.45
CA LEU A 179 -12.21 10.87 6.41
C LEU A 179 -13.04 10.03 5.44
N PRO A 180 -14.09 10.61 4.82
CA PRO A 180 -14.79 10.00 3.70
C PRO A 180 -13.83 9.61 2.56
N GLN A 181 -14.19 8.56 1.80
CA GLN A 181 -13.36 8.03 0.72
C GLN A 181 -13.08 9.04 -0.41
N ASN A 182 -13.98 9.99 -0.63
CA ASN A 182 -13.87 11.04 -1.65
C ASN A 182 -13.11 12.29 -1.17
N SER A 183 -12.56 12.29 0.04
CA SER A 183 -11.81 13.41 0.57
C SER A 183 -10.54 13.69 -0.23
N ILE A 184 -10.22 14.97 -0.36
CA ILE A 184 -8.98 15.48 -0.95
C ILE A 184 -8.15 16.08 0.19
N ILE A 185 -6.97 15.51 0.42
CA ILE A 185 -6.05 15.92 1.47
C ILE A 185 -4.90 16.65 0.80
N LYS A 186 -4.57 17.86 1.27
CA LYS A 186 -3.40 18.62 0.82
C LYS A 186 -2.50 18.89 2.02
N LEU A 187 -1.25 18.47 1.91
CA LEU A 187 -0.19 18.81 2.87
C LEU A 187 0.79 19.75 2.19
N THR A 188 1.12 20.86 2.84
CA THR A 188 2.11 21.84 2.38
C THR A 188 3.23 21.91 3.41
N VAL A 189 4.45 21.67 3.00
CA VAL A 189 5.64 21.85 3.85
C VAL A 189 5.90 23.34 4.02
N THR A 190 6.05 23.81 5.25
CA THR A 190 6.33 25.22 5.57
C THR A 190 7.78 25.42 6.00
N ARG A 191 8.39 24.41 6.64
CA ARG A 191 9.80 24.42 7.05
C ARG A 191 10.38 23.01 7.08
N GLY A 192 11.67 22.89 6.71
CA GLY A 192 12.36 21.63 6.57
C GLY A 192 12.05 20.95 5.24
N GLU A 193 12.53 19.76 5.05
CA GLU A 193 12.30 18.95 3.87
C GLU A 193 11.60 17.65 4.25
N ALA A 194 10.72 17.17 3.39
CA ALA A 194 10.02 15.91 3.58
C ALA A 194 10.13 15.03 2.34
N PHE A 195 10.06 13.72 2.54
CA PHE A 195 9.84 12.74 1.48
C PHE A 195 8.39 12.29 1.43
N VAL A 196 7.87 12.14 0.21
CA VAL A 196 6.62 11.44 -0.06
C VAL A 196 6.94 10.06 -0.60
N VAL A 197 6.36 9.04 0.04
CA VAL A 197 6.57 7.63 -0.28
C VAL A 197 5.23 6.92 -0.39
N ALA A 198 5.11 5.94 -1.26
CA ALA A 198 3.93 5.07 -1.35
C ALA A 198 4.32 3.63 -1.00
N ASP A 199 3.62 3.02 -0.04
CA ASP A 199 3.89 1.64 0.39
C ASP A 199 5.38 1.41 0.73
N ASN A 200 5.95 0.32 0.21
CA ASN A 200 7.37 -0.02 0.30
C ASN A 200 8.17 0.34 -0.97
N GLN A 201 7.77 1.40 -1.69
CA GLN A 201 8.49 1.82 -2.89
C GLN A 201 9.86 2.41 -2.54
N PRO A 202 10.91 2.11 -3.31
CA PRO A 202 12.21 2.73 -3.12
C PRO A 202 12.27 4.18 -3.62
N ARG A 203 11.28 4.61 -4.42
CA ARG A 203 11.21 5.96 -4.99
C ARG A 203 10.75 6.95 -3.92
N LEU A 204 11.61 7.88 -3.56
CA LEU A 204 11.35 8.99 -2.67
C LEU A 204 11.13 10.26 -3.50
N ILE A 205 10.07 11.02 -3.23
CA ILE A 205 9.84 12.33 -3.86
C ILE A 205 9.99 13.39 -2.79
N MET A 206 10.95 14.29 -3.00
CA MET A 206 11.24 15.37 -2.05
C MET A 206 10.20 16.48 -2.14
N LEU A 207 9.78 16.99 -1.00
CA LEU A 207 9.00 18.20 -0.81
C LEU A 207 9.85 19.22 -0.04
N SER A 208 10.25 20.29 -0.70
CA SER A 208 10.88 21.44 -0.08
C SER A 208 9.83 22.42 0.47
N PRO A 209 10.21 23.40 1.33
CA PRO A 209 9.30 24.43 1.82
C PRO A 209 8.52 25.12 0.70
N GLY A 210 7.24 25.37 0.92
CA GLY A 210 6.29 25.92 -0.06
C GLY A 210 5.71 24.90 -1.03
N LYS A 211 6.25 23.66 -1.12
CA LYS A 211 5.71 22.61 -1.98
C LYS A 211 4.65 21.79 -1.26
N SER A 212 3.72 21.27 -2.06
CA SER A 212 2.57 20.51 -1.55
C SER A 212 2.45 19.14 -2.21
N VAL A 213 1.87 18.20 -1.47
CA VAL A 213 1.33 16.95 -2.00
C VAL A 213 -0.19 16.95 -1.84
N THR A 214 -0.89 16.51 -2.88
CA THR A 214 -2.33 16.24 -2.81
C THR A 214 -2.55 14.74 -2.80
N ILE A 215 -3.29 14.23 -1.80
CA ILE A 215 -3.59 12.81 -1.62
C ILE A 215 -5.10 12.63 -1.72
N LYS A 216 -5.53 11.64 -2.50
CA LYS A 216 -6.93 11.26 -2.68
C LYS A 216 -7.07 9.79 -3.04
N THR A 217 -8.29 9.26 -3.02
CA THR A 217 -8.57 7.92 -3.56
C THR A 217 -8.29 7.89 -5.07
N SER A 218 -7.56 6.87 -5.50
CA SER A 218 -7.27 6.61 -6.91
C SER A 218 -8.44 5.94 -7.62
N LYS A 219 -8.57 6.17 -8.94
CA LYS A 219 -9.44 5.36 -9.81
C LYS A 219 -8.95 3.91 -9.94
N GLN A 220 -7.66 3.68 -9.77
CA GLN A 220 -7.07 2.33 -9.78
C GLN A 220 -7.35 1.61 -8.46
N LYS A 221 -7.60 0.30 -8.57
CA LYS A 221 -7.89 -0.57 -7.43
C LYS A 221 -6.91 -1.74 -7.41
N THR A 222 -6.62 -2.21 -6.20
CA THR A 222 -5.95 -3.49 -5.99
C THR A 222 -6.97 -4.60 -6.09
N LYS A 223 -6.63 -5.72 -6.74
CA LYS A 223 -7.49 -6.89 -6.90
C LYS A 223 -6.84 -8.10 -6.25
N LEU A 224 -7.56 -8.76 -5.35
CA LEU A 224 -7.11 -9.98 -4.68
C LEU A 224 -8.06 -11.14 -5.00
N ALA A 225 -7.48 -12.30 -5.27
CA ALA A 225 -8.23 -13.55 -5.32
C ALA A 225 -8.46 -14.03 -3.88
N ALA A 226 -9.72 -14.21 -3.48
CA ALA A 226 -10.14 -14.72 -2.19
C ALA A 226 -10.78 -16.11 -2.36
N PHE A 227 -10.43 -17.04 -1.46
CA PHE A 227 -10.89 -18.44 -1.47
C PHE A 227 -11.91 -18.70 -0.39
#